data_7bd869c2a21bb04d1bc8099b21e6b416
#
_entry.id   7bd869c2a21bb04d1bc8099b21e6b416
#
_cell.length_a   1.000
_cell.length_b   1.000
_cell.length_c   1.000
_cell.angle_alpha   90.00
_cell.angle_beta   90.00
_cell.angle_gamma   90.00
#
_symmetry.space_group_name_H-M   'P 1'
#
loop_
_entity.id
_entity.type
_entity.pdbx_description
1 polymer ?
#
loop_
_entity_poly.entity_id
_entity_poly.type
_entity_poly.pdbx_seq_one_letter_code
_entity_poly.pdbx_strand_id
1 'polypeptide(L)'
;MSKPLRSAQCTQGRRMAGARALWRANGMKEEQIGKPVIAVVNSFTQFVPGHTHLHEIGQFVKQEIEKLGCFAAEFNTIAIDDGIAMGHDGMLYSLPSRDLIADSVEYMVNAHKADAMVCISNCDKITPGMLMAAMRLNIPAIFVSGGPMEAGHLGNRPLDLIDVMIDSADTTVDDATVTHLEQFGCPTCGSCSGMFTANSMNCLNEAIGLALPGNGTILATHTNRKELFRRAAAQIVENCRAYYFDDDASVLPRSIATRQAMLNAMTLDIAMGGSTNTVLHLLAVANEAGVDFTMNDIDVLSRKTPVLCKVAPNSKYHIEDVNRAGGIPSIMGILADNGLVDTSCRRVDGLTLGEEIEKYAISGKAFGADAKALWKSAPCGKRTTVLGSQSSTYSSLDDDRANGCIRDFAHAYVKDGGLAVLTGNIASDGCVVKTAGVDESIFHFKGKAKVFQSQEEAVDGILAGDVAAGDVVVITYEGPKGGPGMQEMLYPTSYIKSRHLGKECALITDGRFSGGTSGLSIGHISPEAAAGGAIGLVRDGDAIEIDIPRRTINVLLSASQLAERRKEEESRGKAAFTPTKRHREVSKALRAYAAMVSSADKGGVRIID
;
A
#
# COMPACT_ATOMS: atom_id res chain seq x y z
N MET A 1 4.34 37.81 -6.65
CA MET A 1 4.75 37.83 -8.08
C MET A 1 4.50 36.45 -8.64
N SER A 2 3.89 36.34 -9.84
CA SER A 2 3.66 35.04 -10.49
C SER A 2 4.98 34.29 -10.74
N LYS A 3 5.00 33.02 -10.42
CA LYS A 3 6.15 32.14 -10.73
C LYS A 3 6.14 31.78 -12.22
N PRO A 4 7.30 31.68 -12.88
CA PRO A 4 7.34 31.21 -14.26
C PRO A 4 6.91 29.74 -14.32
N LEU A 5 6.08 29.38 -15.31
CA LEU A 5 5.78 27.99 -15.61
C LEU A 5 7.06 27.24 -15.96
N ARG A 6 7.19 25.99 -15.52
CA ARG A 6 8.31 25.11 -15.92
C ARG A 6 8.28 24.89 -17.43
N SER A 7 7.07 24.68 -17.98
CA SER A 7 6.82 24.48 -19.41
C SER A 7 7.23 25.67 -20.27
N ALA A 8 7.37 26.87 -19.71
CA ALA A 8 7.87 28.05 -20.44
C ALA A 8 9.24 27.77 -21.11
N GLN A 9 10.07 26.90 -20.51
CA GLN A 9 11.36 26.50 -21.04
C GLN A 9 11.29 25.76 -22.38
N CYS A 10 10.14 25.19 -22.77
CA CYS A 10 9.93 24.49 -24.04
C CYS A 10 8.76 25.03 -24.85
N THR A 11 7.95 25.97 -24.30
CA THR A 11 6.80 26.55 -24.99
C THR A 11 6.97 28.03 -25.37
N GLN A 12 7.97 28.75 -24.83
CA GLN A 12 8.11 30.18 -25.04
C GLN A 12 9.43 30.54 -25.74
N GLY A 13 9.43 31.72 -26.38
CA GLY A 13 10.57 32.32 -27.05
C GLY A 13 10.91 31.69 -28.41
N ARG A 14 11.57 32.49 -29.28
CA ARG A 14 11.91 32.08 -30.65
C ARG A 14 12.81 30.85 -30.72
N ARG A 15 13.71 30.70 -29.76
CA ARG A 15 14.64 29.56 -29.65
C ARG A 15 13.92 28.21 -29.49
N MET A 16 12.72 28.21 -28.88
CA MET A 16 11.91 27.01 -28.65
C MET A 16 10.90 26.71 -29.75
N ALA A 17 11.05 27.30 -30.94
CA ALA A 17 10.16 27.04 -32.08
C ALA A 17 10.13 25.55 -32.47
N GLY A 18 11.27 24.86 -32.43
CA GLY A 18 11.35 23.41 -32.69
C GLY A 18 10.55 22.59 -31.68
N ALA A 19 10.68 22.88 -30.39
CA ALA A 19 9.92 22.20 -29.33
C ALA A 19 8.41 22.46 -29.52
N ARG A 20 7.98 23.69 -29.81
CA ARG A 20 6.57 24.00 -30.10
C ARG A 20 6.03 23.27 -31.32
N ALA A 21 6.86 23.10 -32.37
CA ALA A 21 6.44 22.31 -33.54
C ALA A 21 6.10 20.87 -33.15
N LEU A 22 6.89 20.25 -32.26
CA LEU A 22 6.61 18.91 -31.71
C LEU A 22 5.38 18.91 -30.79
N TRP A 23 5.21 19.91 -29.94
CA TRP A 23 4.01 20.05 -29.11
C TRP A 23 2.74 20.17 -29.95
N ARG A 24 2.79 20.91 -31.06
CA ARG A 24 1.68 21.00 -32.02
C ARG A 24 1.40 19.66 -32.72
N ALA A 25 2.45 18.90 -33.06
CA ALA A 25 2.30 17.55 -33.60
C ALA A 25 1.63 16.60 -32.60
N ASN A 26 1.82 16.82 -31.28
CA ASN A 26 1.14 16.13 -30.21
C ASN A 26 -0.27 16.67 -29.91
N GLY A 27 -0.78 17.62 -30.69
CA GLY A 27 -2.13 18.15 -30.56
C GLY A 27 -2.29 19.43 -29.72
N MET A 28 -1.19 20.04 -29.26
CA MET A 28 -1.26 21.33 -28.53
C MET A 28 -1.78 22.42 -29.48
N LYS A 29 -2.86 23.06 -29.06
CA LYS A 29 -3.51 24.15 -29.80
C LYS A 29 -2.84 25.50 -29.56
N GLU A 30 -3.09 26.48 -30.44
CA GLU A 30 -2.50 27.84 -30.34
C GLU A 30 -2.82 28.49 -29.00
N GLU A 31 -4.06 28.38 -28.57
CA GLU A 31 -4.55 28.97 -27.33
C GLU A 31 -3.99 28.32 -26.04
N GLN A 32 -3.34 27.15 -26.17
CA GLN A 32 -2.70 26.45 -25.05
C GLN A 32 -1.21 26.78 -24.90
N ILE A 33 -0.62 27.42 -25.92
CA ILE A 33 0.79 27.83 -25.85
C ILE A 33 0.96 28.91 -24.78
N GLY A 34 1.89 28.66 -23.86
CA GLY A 34 2.15 29.54 -22.70
C GLY A 34 1.20 29.36 -21.54
N LYS A 35 0.28 28.39 -21.62
CA LYS A 35 -0.51 27.91 -20.47
C LYS A 35 0.12 26.68 -19.83
N PRO A 36 -0.34 26.26 -18.63
CA PRO A 36 0.23 25.10 -17.97
C PRO A 36 0.16 23.82 -18.82
N VAL A 37 1.23 23.03 -18.72
CA VAL A 37 1.30 21.66 -19.25
C VAL A 37 1.14 20.71 -18.08
N ILE A 38 0.05 19.95 -18.06
CA ILE A 38 -0.29 19.02 -16.97
C ILE A 38 -0.02 17.59 -17.43
N ALA A 39 0.81 16.87 -16.68
CA ALA A 39 1.06 15.46 -16.93
C ALA A 39 -0.10 14.60 -16.38
N VAL A 40 -0.66 13.72 -17.21
CA VAL A 40 -1.52 12.63 -16.76
C VAL A 40 -0.63 11.41 -16.61
N VAL A 41 -0.22 11.16 -15.38
CA VAL A 41 0.66 10.06 -15.00
C VAL A 41 -0.20 8.83 -14.77
N ASN A 42 -0.34 7.99 -15.78
CA ASN A 42 -1.15 6.79 -15.75
C ASN A 42 -0.31 5.53 -15.52
N SER A 43 -0.97 4.41 -15.26
CA SER A 43 -0.34 3.10 -15.03
C SER A 43 -1.11 1.97 -15.70
N PHE A 44 -1.75 2.24 -16.83
CA PHE A 44 -2.49 1.24 -17.60
C PHE A 44 -1.60 0.05 -17.98
N THR A 45 -2.13 -1.14 -17.79
CA THR A 45 -1.62 -2.41 -18.31
C THR A 45 -2.73 -3.46 -18.33
N GLN A 46 -2.62 -4.45 -19.21
CA GLN A 46 -3.52 -5.61 -19.24
C GLN A 46 -3.07 -6.74 -18.31
N PHE A 47 -1.92 -6.62 -17.66
CA PHE A 47 -1.39 -7.60 -16.71
C PHE A 47 -1.95 -7.43 -15.28
N VAL A 48 -2.68 -6.35 -14.99
CA VAL A 48 -3.17 -6.02 -13.64
C VAL A 48 -4.66 -5.75 -13.70
N PRO A 49 -5.54 -6.55 -13.06
CA PRO A 49 -6.99 -6.32 -13.05
C PRO A 49 -7.38 -4.91 -12.57
N GLY A 50 -6.62 -4.37 -11.61
CA GLY A 50 -6.79 -3.02 -11.10
C GLY A 50 -6.44 -1.90 -12.09
N HIS A 51 -5.84 -2.22 -13.24
CA HIS A 51 -5.31 -1.24 -14.20
C HIS A 51 -5.86 -1.40 -15.63
N THR A 52 -6.54 -2.48 -15.94
CA THR A 52 -7.07 -2.76 -17.29
C THR A 52 -8.01 -1.68 -17.82
N HIS A 53 -8.77 -1.04 -16.93
CA HIS A 53 -9.75 0.01 -17.23
C HIS A 53 -9.13 1.42 -17.27
N LEU A 54 -7.84 1.59 -16.95
CA LEU A 54 -7.20 2.91 -16.86
C LEU A 54 -6.84 3.49 -18.22
N HIS A 55 -6.88 2.71 -19.31
CA HIS A 55 -6.58 3.18 -20.66
C HIS A 55 -7.50 4.34 -21.09
N GLU A 56 -8.81 4.13 -20.98
CA GLU A 56 -9.79 5.15 -21.38
C GLU A 56 -9.83 6.32 -20.39
N ILE A 57 -9.49 6.05 -19.13
CA ILE A 57 -9.55 7.06 -18.06
C ILE A 57 -8.47 8.12 -18.20
N GLY A 58 -7.27 7.76 -18.62
CA GLY A 58 -6.21 8.73 -18.89
C GLY A 58 -6.65 9.74 -19.96
N GLN A 59 -7.26 9.27 -21.03
CA GLN A 59 -7.82 10.13 -22.09
C GLN A 59 -9.01 10.96 -21.60
N PHE A 60 -9.86 10.40 -20.74
CA PHE A 60 -10.96 11.14 -20.11
C PHE A 60 -10.43 12.31 -19.26
N VAL A 61 -9.47 12.04 -18.36
CA VAL A 61 -8.83 13.07 -17.51
C VAL A 61 -8.15 14.14 -18.35
N LYS A 62 -7.42 13.75 -19.40
CA LYS A 62 -6.82 14.67 -20.38
C LYS A 62 -7.86 15.62 -20.96
N GLN A 63 -8.98 15.08 -21.43
CA GLN A 63 -10.06 15.90 -22.02
C GLN A 63 -10.69 16.86 -21.01
N GLU A 64 -10.91 16.42 -19.75
CA GLU A 64 -11.46 17.29 -18.71
C GLU A 64 -10.49 18.45 -18.36
N ILE A 65 -9.19 18.20 -18.30
CA ILE A 65 -8.17 19.25 -18.12
C ILE A 65 -8.15 20.22 -19.31
N GLU A 66 -8.23 19.72 -20.54
CA GLU A 66 -8.19 20.56 -21.76
C GLU A 66 -9.42 21.45 -21.91
N LYS A 67 -10.59 21.03 -21.42
CA LYS A 67 -11.80 21.88 -21.34
C LYS A 67 -11.58 23.12 -20.47
N LEU A 68 -10.65 23.04 -19.51
CA LEU A 68 -10.28 24.14 -18.62
C LEU A 68 -9.13 25.01 -19.19
N GLY A 69 -8.73 24.74 -20.44
CA GLY A 69 -7.82 25.56 -21.22
C GLY A 69 -6.32 25.27 -21.02
N CYS A 70 -5.95 24.26 -20.24
CA CYS A 70 -4.58 23.77 -20.14
C CYS A 70 -4.26 22.76 -21.26
N PHE A 71 -2.99 22.44 -21.48
CA PHE A 71 -2.60 21.27 -22.27
C PHE A 71 -2.32 20.10 -21.33
N ALA A 72 -2.85 18.93 -21.66
CA ALA A 72 -2.57 17.71 -20.89
C ALA A 72 -1.92 16.65 -21.76
N ALA A 73 -0.88 16.00 -21.24
CA ALA A 73 -0.16 14.92 -21.90
C ALA A 73 -0.14 13.68 -21.00
N GLU A 74 -0.62 12.55 -21.52
CA GLU A 74 -0.63 11.27 -20.84
C GLU A 74 0.63 10.48 -21.14
N PHE A 75 1.14 9.78 -20.12
CA PHE A 75 2.10 8.69 -20.28
C PHE A 75 1.82 7.61 -19.23
N ASN A 76 2.29 6.38 -19.50
CA ASN A 76 2.16 5.28 -18.57
C ASN A 76 3.50 4.92 -17.94
N THR A 77 3.50 4.65 -16.64
CA THR A 77 4.56 3.89 -15.98
C THR A 77 4.22 2.40 -16.00
N ILE A 78 5.17 1.56 -15.61
CA ILE A 78 4.91 0.11 -15.46
C ILE A 78 4.00 -0.15 -14.27
N ALA A 79 3.33 -1.30 -14.29
CA ALA A 79 2.61 -1.86 -13.14
C ALA A 79 2.79 -3.38 -13.12
N ILE A 80 3.10 -3.93 -11.94
CA ILE A 80 3.20 -5.36 -11.68
C ILE A 80 2.02 -5.76 -10.79
N ASP A 81 1.40 -6.89 -11.10
CA ASP A 81 0.35 -7.48 -10.26
C ASP A 81 0.96 -8.39 -9.21
N ASP A 82 0.85 -8.00 -7.95
CA ASP A 82 1.38 -8.80 -6.84
C ASP A 82 0.62 -10.11 -6.67
N GLY A 83 -0.68 -10.14 -6.95
CA GLY A 83 -1.50 -11.35 -6.87
C GLY A 83 -1.10 -12.41 -7.91
N ILE A 84 -0.90 -11.98 -9.16
CA ILE A 84 -0.44 -12.88 -10.25
C ILE A 84 1.01 -13.32 -10.03
N ALA A 85 1.86 -12.44 -9.49
CA ALA A 85 3.25 -12.74 -9.21
C ALA A 85 3.47 -13.56 -7.92
N MET A 86 2.44 -13.71 -7.09
CA MET A 86 2.52 -14.38 -5.79
C MET A 86 2.88 -15.87 -5.94
N GLY A 87 3.85 -16.33 -5.13
CA GLY A 87 4.23 -17.73 -5.06
C GLY A 87 5.25 -18.21 -6.11
N HIS A 88 5.78 -17.31 -6.93
CA HIS A 88 6.88 -17.62 -7.85
C HIS A 88 7.87 -16.44 -7.92
N ASP A 89 8.98 -16.62 -8.63
CA ASP A 89 10.11 -15.68 -8.73
C ASP A 89 9.76 -14.31 -9.34
N GLY A 90 8.62 -14.20 -10.04
CA GLY A 90 8.07 -12.93 -10.52
C GLY A 90 7.83 -11.93 -9.38
N MET A 91 7.53 -12.40 -8.17
CA MET A 91 7.29 -11.56 -7.01
C MET A 91 8.51 -10.76 -6.55
N LEU A 92 9.72 -11.20 -6.90
CA LEU A 92 10.98 -10.48 -6.64
C LEU A 92 11.03 -9.12 -7.34
N TYR A 93 10.30 -8.93 -8.43
CA TYR A 93 10.27 -7.69 -9.21
C TYR A 93 9.27 -6.65 -8.68
N SER A 94 8.36 -7.07 -7.79
CA SER A 94 7.29 -6.20 -7.31
C SER A 94 7.83 -4.99 -6.54
N LEU A 95 8.52 -5.16 -5.41
CA LEU A 95 9.03 -4.03 -4.63
C LEU A 95 10.05 -3.17 -5.40
N PRO A 96 11.01 -3.73 -6.14
CA PRO A 96 11.93 -2.93 -6.96
C PRO A 96 11.23 -2.05 -7.99
N SER A 97 10.06 -2.45 -8.49
CA SER A 97 9.28 -1.64 -9.44
C SER A 97 8.81 -0.32 -8.85
N ARG A 98 8.62 -0.22 -7.52
CA ARG A 98 8.22 1.02 -6.83
C ARG A 98 9.21 2.16 -7.12
N ASP A 99 10.51 1.88 -6.95
CA ASP A 99 11.57 2.87 -7.21
C ASP A 99 11.69 3.18 -8.70
N LEU A 100 11.53 2.17 -9.58
CA LEU A 100 11.54 2.37 -11.02
C LEU A 100 10.35 3.20 -11.50
N ILE A 101 9.17 3.03 -10.89
CA ILE A 101 7.99 3.85 -11.14
C ILE A 101 8.29 5.31 -10.75
N ALA A 102 8.86 5.54 -9.56
CA ALA A 102 9.25 6.88 -9.13
C ALA A 102 10.21 7.54 -10.12
N ASP A 103 11.24 6.82 -10.56
CA ASP A 103 12.19 7.30 -11.56
C ASP A 103 11.50 7.63 -12.88
N SER A 104 10.67 6.72 -13.40
CA SER A 104 10.02 6.92 -14.70
C SER A 104 9.16 8.18 -14.73
N VAL A 105 8.44 8.46 -13.63
CA VAL A 105 7.63 9.67 -13.49
C VAL A 105 8.53 10.90 -13.40
N GLU A 106 9.59 10.84 -12.60
CA GLU A 106 10.55 11.94 -12.47
C GLU A 106 11.23 12.27 -13.80
N TYR A 107 11.67 11.25 -14.56
CA TYR A 107 12.25 11.43 -15.90
C TYR A 107 11.29 12.12 -16.85
N MET A 108 10.08 11.62 -16.97
CA MET A 108 9.08 12.16 -17.91
C MET A 108 8.71 13.60 -17.59
N VAL A 109 8.40 13.87 -16.33
CA VAL A 109 7.97 15.20 -15.88
C VAL A 109 9.11 16.22 -15.97
N ASN A 110 10.34 15.86 -15.61
CA ASN A 110 11.49 16.76 -15.68
C ASN A 110 11.96 16.98 -17.11
N ALA A 111 11.99 15.96 -17.96
CA ALA A 111 12.42 16.08 -19.36
C ALA A 111 11.47 16.97 -20.16
N HIS A 112 10.15 16.83 -19.95
CA HIS A 112 9.13 17.56 -20.69
C HIS A 112 8.63 18.82 -19.98
N LYS A 113 9.17 19.11 -18.78
CA LYS A 113 8.88 20.33 -18.02
C LYS A 113 7.39 20.51 -17.71
N ALA A 114 6.69 19.44 -17.37
CA ALA A 114 5.30 19.56 -16.92
C ALA A 114 5.19 20.43 -15.66
N ASP A 115 4.12 21.19 -15.55
CA ASP A 115 3.89 22.15 -14.47
C ASP A 115 3.16 21.53 -13.28
N ALA A 116 2.31 20.54 -13.54
CA ALA A 116 1.54 19.81 -12.54
C ALA A 116 1.29 18.38 -13.00
N MET A 117 0.76 17.52 -12.13
CA MET A 117 0.45 16.14 -12.50
C MET A 117 -0.79 15.58 -11.81
N VAL A 118 -1.55 14.76 -12.55
CA VAL A 118 -2.58 13.86 -12.02
C VAL A 118 -2.01 12.46 -12.01
N CYS A 119 -1.94 11.84 -10.83
CA CYS A 119 -1.42 10.49 -10.66
C CYS A 119 -2.57 9.48 -10.62
N ILE A 120 -2.67 8.63 -11.65
CA ILE A 120 -3.69 7.58 -11.78
C ILE A 120 -3.03 6.24 -11.45
N SER A 121 -3.21 5.80 -10.24
CA SER A 121 -2.66 4.54 -9.70
C SER A 121 -3.77 3.64 -9.19
N ASN A 122 -3.47 2.41 -8.82
CA ASN A 122 -4.46 1.58 -8.13
C ASN A 122 -3.83 0.45 -7.31
N CYS A 123 -2.73 -0.15 -7.76
CA CYS A 123 -2.16 -1.35 -7.14
C CYS A 123 -0.95 -1.04 -6.24
N ASP A 124 -0.46 -2.07 -5.56
CA ASP A 124 0.41 -2.07 -4.39
C ASP A 124 1.65 -1.16 -4.48
N LYS A 125 2.42 -1.26 -5.56
CA LYS A 125 3.70 -0.56 -5.69
C LYS A 125 3.60 0.72 -6.50
N ILE A 126 2.52 0.84 -7.28
CA ILE A 126 2.31 1.96 -8.19
C ILE A 126 1.95 3.21 -7.39
N THR A 127 1.01 3.10 -6.46
CA THR A 127 0.59 4.22 -5.60
C THR A 127 1.78 4.78 -4.80
N PRO A 128 2.55 3.99 -4.05
CA PRO A 128 3.71 4.52 -3.33
C PRO A 128 4.84 4.98 -4.26
N GLY A 129 5.05 4.35 -5.43
CA GLY A 129 6.04 4.81 -6.40
C GLY A 129 5.71 6.19 -6.97
N MET A 130 4.45 6.45 -7.30
CA MET A 130 4.00 7.78 -7.72
C MET A 130 4.05 8.80 -6.57
N LEU A 131 3.76 8.40 -5.32
CA LEU A 131 3.92 9.27 -4.14
C LEU A 131 5.38 9.69 -3.96
N MET A 132 6.34 8.75 -4.06
CA MET A 132 7.77 9.06 -4.03
C MET A 132 8.14 10.07 -5.11
N ALA A 133 7.67 9.90 -6.35
CA ALA A 133 7.89 10.85 -7.44
C ALA A 133 7.29 12.23 -7.12
N ALA A 134 6.09 12.28 -6.55
CA ALA A 134 5.45 13.54 -6.16
C ALA A 134 6.28 14.29 -5.10
N MET A 135 6.85 13.56 -4.15
CA MET A 135 7.74 14.16 -3.14
C MET A 135 9.05 14.69 -3.76
N ARG A 136 9.66 13.94 -4.68
CA ARG A 136 10.89 14.37 -5.39
C ARG A 136 10.65 15.63 -6.22
N LEU A 137 9.61 15.62 -7.04
CA LEU A 137 9.29 16.69 -7.99
C LEU A 137 8.76 17.96 -7.29
N ASN A 138 7.97 17.79 -6.25
CA ASN A 138 7.33 18.86 -5.47
C ASN A 138 6.67 19.95 -6.34
N ILE A 139 5.93 19.53 -7.34
CA ILE A 139 5.03 20.36 -8.16
C ILE A 139 3.58 20.02 -7.81
N PRO A 140 2.58 20.87 -8.10
CA PRO A 140 1.19 20.54 -7.83
C PRO A 140 0.83 19.15 -8.32
N ALA A 141 0.30 18.31 -7.46
CA ALA A 141 -0.05 16.92 -7.76
C ALA A 141 -1.33 16.51 -7.03
N ILE A 142 -2.14 15.70 -7.70
CA ILE A 142 -3.33 15.06 -7.12
C ILE A 142 -3.36 13.58 -7.48
N PHE A 143 -3.82 12.76 -6.55
CA PHE A 143 -3.97 11.32 -6.74
C PHE A 143 -5.43 10.96 -6.93
N VAL A 144 -5.68 10.07 -7.87
CA VAL A 144 -6.99 9.46 -8.07
C VAL A 144 -6.82 8.01 -8.48
N SER A 145 -7.29 7.09 -7.63
CA SER A 145 -7.15 5.65 -7.85
C SER A 145 -8.17 5.13 -8.85
N GLY A 146 -7.84 4.01 -9.51
CA GLY A 146 -8.78 3.27 -10.36
C GLY A 146 -9.98 2.70 -9.61
N GLY A 147 -9.92 2.65 -8.29
CA GLY A 147 -10.96 2.13 -7.40
C GLY A 147 -10.87 0.63 -7.14
N PRO A 148 -11.45 0.15 -6.03
CA PRO A 148 -11.54 -1.27 -5.71
C PRO A 148 -12.56 -1.99 -6.59
N MET A 149 -12.36 -3.30 -6.79
CA MET A 149 -13.35 -4.19 -7.40
C MET A 149 -14.50 -4.47 -6.42
N GLU A 150 -15.63 -4.92 -6.95
CA GLU A 150 -16.72 -5.47 -6.15
C GLU A 150 -16.27 -6.79 -5.51
N ALA A 151 -16.81 -7.12 -4.33
CA ALA A 151 -16.60 -8.42 -3.72
C ALA A 151 -17.16 -9.54 -4.62
N GLY A 152 -16.46 -10.67 -4.69
CA GLY A 152 -16.96 -11.89 -5.31
C GLY A 152 -18.04 -12.54 -4.45
N HIS A 153 -18.79 -13.49 -5.02
CA HIS A 153 -19.81 -14.23 -4.27
C HIS A 153 -19.91 -15.69 -4.75
N LEU A 154 -19.98 -16.60 -3.78
CA LEU A 154 -20.41 -17.98 -4.01
C LEU A 154 -21.70 -18.22 -3.21
N GLY A 155 -22.83 -18.16 -3.89
CA GLY A 155 -24.13 -18.10 -3.21
C GLY A 155 -24.22 -16.85 -2.32
N ASN A 156 -24.39 -17.04 -1.01
CA ASN A 156 -24.47 -15.96 -0.02
C ASN A 156 -23.10 -15.64 0.65
N ARG A 157 -22.05 -16.40 0.33
CA ARG A 157 -20.69 -16.16 0.86
C ARG A 157 -20.00 -15.11 0.01
N PRO A 158 -19.62 -13.95 0.58
CA PRO A 158 -18.72 -13.04 -0.12
C PRO A 158 -17.34 -13.66 -0.26
N LEU A 159 -16.63 -13.33 -1.33
CA LEU A 159 -15.32 -13.87 -1.69
C LEU A 159 -14.35 -12.76 -2.05
N ASP A 160 -13.09 -13.04 -1.82
CA ASP A 160 -11.97 -12.30 -2.39
C ASP A 160 -10.87 -13.24 -2.91
N LEU A 161 -9.77 -12.67 -3.42
CA LEU A 161 -8.62 -13.43 -3.91
C LEU A 161 -8.05 -14.39 -2.87
N ILE A 162 -8.06 -14.00 -1.59
CA ILE A 162 -7.47 -14.81 -0.51
C ILE A 162 -8.33 -16.03 -0.22
N ASP A 163 -9.66 -15.90 -0.28
CA ASP A 163 -10.55 -17.05 -0.18
C ASP A 163 -10.27 -18.08 -1.28
N VAL A 164 -10.07 -17.60 -2.53
CA VAL A 164 -9.71 -18.48 -3.65
C VAL A 164 -8.38 -19.21 -3.36
N MET A 165 -7.36 -18.48 -2.88
CA MET A 165 -6.05 -19.08 -2.58
C MET A 165 -6.09 -20.08 -1.42
N ILE A 166 -6.85 -19.79 -0.36
CA ILE A 166 -6.96 -20.68 0.81
C ILE A 166 -7.76 -21.93 0.46
N ASP A 167 -8.94 -21.77 -0.15
CA ASP A 167 -9.82 -22.89 -0.46
C ASP A 167 -9.20 -23.80 -1.53
N SER A 168 -8.46 -23.25 -2.51
CA SER A 168 -7.73 -24.05 -3.51
C SER A 168 -6.55 -24.85 -2.92
N ALA A 169 -6.01 -24.42 -1.78
CA ALA A 169 -4.95 -25.14 -1.06
C ALA A 169 -5.49 -26.26 -0.14
N ASP A 170 -6.79 -26.25 0.14
CA ASP A 170 -7.46 -27.27 0.95
C ASP A 170 -7.84 -28.47 0.07
N THR A 171 -7.14 -29.59 0.27
CA THR A 171 -7.37 -30.85 -0.49
C THR A 171 -8.74 -31.49 -0.22
N THR A 172 -9.52 -30.99 0.73
CA THR A 172 -10.90 -31.44 0.98
C THR A 172 -11.93 -30.73 0.11
N VAL A 173 -11.56 -29.63 -0.54
CA VAL A 173 -12.39 -28.89 -1.50
C VAL A 173 -12.26 -29.54 -2.88
N ASP A 174 -13.40 -29.83 -3.51
CA ASP A 174 -13.41 -30.48 -4.83
C ASP A 174 -13.07 -29.49 -5.97
N ASP A 175 -12.56 -30.01 -7.09
CA ASP A 175 -12.12 -29.22 -8.24
C ASP A 175 -13.26 -28.40 -8.89
N ALA A 176 -14.51 -28.83 -8.80
CA ALA A 176 -15.65 -28.08 -9.33
C ALA A 176 -15.89 -26.81 -8.48
N THR A 177 -15.75 -26.93 -7.16
CA THR A 177 -15.83 -25.78 -6.25
C THR A 177 -14.66 -24.82 -6.49
N VAL A 178 -13.42 -25.31 -6.65
CA VAL A 178 -12.25 -24.47 -7.00
C VAL A 178 -12.50 -23.71 -8.30
N THR A 179 -13.00 -24.40 -9.34
CA THR A 179 -13.36 -23.75 -10.62
C THR A 179 -14.40 -22.63 -10.44
N HIS A 180 -15.39 -22.80 -9.55
CA HIS A 180 -16.35 -21.75 -9.23
C HIS A 180 -15.69 -20.57 -8.51
N LEU A 181 -14.81 -20.84 -7.54
CA LEU A 181 -14.06 -19.80 -6.84
C LEU A 181 -13.23 -18.94 -7.80
N GLU A 182 -12.52 -19.56 -8.75
CA GLU A 182 -11.77 -18.86 -9.80
C GLU A 182 -12.66 -17.95 -10.66
N GLN A 183 -13.88 -18.39 -10.98
CA GLN A 183 -14.81 -17.63 -11.81
C GLN A 183 -15.41 -16.42 -11.10
N PHE A 184 -15.61 -16.49 -9.80
CA PHE A 184 -16.39 -15.51 -9.04
C PHE A 184 -15.61 -14.73 -7.97
N GLY A 185 -14.38 -15.13 -7.63
CA GLY A 185 -13.57 -14.48 -6.60
C GLY A 185 -13.15 -13.05 -6.95
N CYS A 186 -12.94 -12.76 -8.24
CA CYS A 186 -12.54 -11.44 -8.75
C CYS A 186 -13.44 -11.00 -9.92
N PRO A 187 -14.67 -10.51 -9.65
CA PRO A 187 -15.69 -10.36 -10.69
C PRO A 187 -15.55 -9.12 -11.58
N THR A 188 -14.83 -8.07 -11.12
CA THR A 188 -14.79 -6.79 -11.83
C THR A 188 -13.37 -6.26 -11.99
N CYS A 189 -13.19 -5.21 -12.81
CA CYS A 189 -11.97 -4.40 -12.74
C CYS A 189 -11.88 -3.70 -11.37
N GLY A 190 -10.68 -3.32 -11.00
CA GLY A 190 -10.39 -2.65 -9.73
C GLY A 190 -9.26 -3.32 -8.97
N SER A 191 -8.76 -2.66 -7.92
CA SER A 191 -7.89 -3.28 -6.92
C SER A 191 -8.66 -4.32 -6.11
N CYS A 192 -7.99 -5.05 -5.21
CA CYS A 192 -8.65 -6.06 -4.39
C CYS A 192 -9.88 -5.52 -3.66
N SER A 193 -10.88 -6.40 -3.38
CA SER A 193 -12.09 -6.01 -2.65
C SER A 193 -11.89 -5.91 -1.13
N GLY A 194 -10.81 -6.50 -0.58
CA GLY A 194 -10.44 -6.44 0.85
C GLY A 194 -9.46 -5.32 1.18
N MET A 195 -9.04 -5.24 2.46
CA MET A 195 -8.05 -4.27 2.95
C MET A 195 -6.63 -4.84 2.83
N PHE A 196 -6.19 -5.04 1.58
CA PHE A 196 -4.83 -5.41 1.21
C PHE A 196 -4.02 -4.15 0.93
N THR A 197 -2.76 -4.30 0.52
CA THR A 197 -1.84 -3.16 0.36
C THR A 197 -2.36 -2.11 -0.62
N ALA A 198 -2.95 -2.51 -1.74
CA ALA A 198 -3.50 -1.60 -2.74
C ALA A 198 -4.53 -0.64 -2.15
N ASN A 199 -5.57 -1.19 -1.49
CA ASN A 199 -6.62 -0.37 -0.88
C ASN A 199 -6.12 0.39 0.34
N SER A 200 -5.23 -0.20 1.16
CA SER A 200 -4.58 0.52 2.26
C SER A 200 -3.89 1.78 1.74
N MET A 201 -3.04 1.68 0.71
CA MET A 201 -2.36 2.85 0.14
C MET A 201 -3.30 3.86 -0.50
N ASN A 202 -4.38 3.41 -1.17
CA ASN A 202 -5.38 4.31 -1.73
C ASN A 202 -6.17 5.07 -0.64
N CYS A 203 -6.47 4.43 0.50
CA CYS A 203 -7.08 5.06 1.67
C CYS A 203 -6.10 6.03 2.37
N LEU A 204 -4.82 5.64 2.48
CA LEU A 204 -3.78 6.49 3.06
C LEU A 204 -3.56 7.76 2.26
N ASN A 205 -3.72 7.74 0.94
CA ASN A 205 -3.69 8.95 0.11
C ASN A 205 -4.77 9.98 0.50
N GLU A 206 -5.96 9.52 0.92
CA GLU A 206 -6.97 10.41 1.50
C GLU A 206 -6.48 11.00 2.83
N ALA A 207 -5.98 10.17 3.73
CA ALA A 207 -5.53 10.60 5.06
C ALA A 207 -4.30 11.54 5.00
N ILE A 208 -3.37 11.33 4.07
CA ILE A 208 -2.24 12.26 3.79
C ILE A 208 -2.78 13.60 3.28
N GLY A 209 -3.89 13.59 2.56
CA GLY A 209 -4.50 14.77 1.97
C GLY A 209 -4.21 14.98 0.48
N LEU A 210 -3.59 14.03 -0.21
CA LEU A 210 -3.25 14.12 -1.64
C LEU A 210 -4.33 13.57 -2.58
N ALA A 211 -5.40 13.02 -2.04
CA ALA A 211 -6.56 12.51 -2.78
C ALA A 211 -7.87 13.06 -2.22
N LEU A 212 -8.91 13.07 -3.07
CA LEU A 212 -10.26 13.51 -2.69
C LEU A 212 -11.01 12.39 -1.93
N PRO A 213 -12.01 12.75 -1.10
CA PRO A 213 -12.85 11.76 -0.39
C PRO A 213 -13.49 10.73 -1.31
N GLY A 214 -13.41 9.47 -0.91
CA GLY A 214 -13.87 8.32 -1.67
C GLY A 214 -12.82 7.70 -2.59
N ASN A 215 -11.60 8.23 -2.60
CA ASN A 215 -10.51 7.69 -3.41
C ASN A 215 -10.22 6.21 -3.14
N GLY A 216 -10.18 5.80 -1.87
CA GLY A 216 -9.89 4.42 -1.49
C GLY A 216 -11.11 3.50 -1.48
N THR A 217 -12.35 4.02 -1.50
CA THR A 217 -13.52 3.22 -1.15
C THR A 217 -14.63 3.16 -2.21
N ILE A 218 -14.74 4.12 -3.12
CA ILE A 218 -15.73 4.07 -4.21
C ILE A 218 -15.31 2.99 -5.21
N LEU A 219 -16.21 2.08 -5.54
CA LEU A 219 -15.96 0.97 -6.48
C LEU A 219 -15.57 1.47 -7.89
N ALA A 220 -14.67 0.75 -8.55
CA ALA A 220 -14.23 1.05 -9.92
C ALA A 220 -15.41 1.06 -10.91
N THR A 221 -16.37 0.18 -10.73
CA THR A 221 -17.55 0.04 -11.59
C THR A 221 -18.58 1.15 -11.43
N HIS A 222 -18.56 1.89 -10.31
CA HIS A 222 -19.59 2.87 -9.99
C HIS A 222 -19.38 4.21 -10.69
N THR A 223 -20.47 4.85 -11.15
CA THR A 223 -20.44 6.17 -11.83
C THR A 223 -19.78 7.27 -10.99
N ASN A 224 -19.88 7.23 -9.66
CA ASN A 224 -19.21 8.17 -8.76
C ASN A 224 -17.68 8.09 -8.87
N ARG A 225 -17.11 6.94 -9.28
CA ARG A 225 -15.67 6.83 -9.57
C ARG A 225 -15.28 7.70 -10.75
N LYS A 226 -16.06 7.70 -11.82
CA LYS A 226 -15.82 8.55 -12.99
C LYS A 226 -15.95 10.04 -12.63
N GLU A 227 -16.91 10.38 -11.77
CA GLU A 227 -17.08 11.76 -11.27
C GLU A 227 -15.87 12.21 -10.43
N LEU A 228 -15.27 11.30 -9.65
CA LEU A 228 -14.06 11.58 -8.88
C LEU A 228 -12.88 11.96 -9.79
N PHE A 229 -12.71 11.29 -10.92
CA PHE A 229 -11.71 11.66 -11.93
C PHE A 229 -11.95 13.06 -12.50
N ARG A 230 -13.21 13.43 -12.78
CA ARG A 230 -13.56 14.79 -13.25
C ARG A 230 -13.20 15.84 -12.20
N ARG A 231 -13.54 15.59 -10.94
CA ARG A 231 -13.21 16.50 -9.83
C ARG A 231 -11.69 16.64 -9.65
N ALA A 232 -10.93 15.54 -9.75
CA ALA A 232 -9.48 15.58 -9.67
C ALA A 232 -8.85 16.38 -10.84
N ALA A 233 -9.38 16.24 -12.05
CA ALA A 233 -8.95 17.02 -13.20
C ALA A 233 -9.20 18.53 -13.02
N ALA A 234 -10.33 18.91 -12.44
CA ALA A 234 -10.62 20.32 -12.14
C ALA A 234 -9.68 20.84 -11.02
N GLN A 235 -9.52 20.06 -9.96
CA GLN A 235 -8.71 20.45 -8.79
C GLN A 235 -7.24 20.68 -9.16
N ILE A 236 -6.65 19.83 -10.00
CA ILE A 236 -5.23 20.02 -10.38
C ILE A 236 -5.03 21.30 -11.19
N VAL A 237 -5.98 21.71 -12.01
CA VAL A 237 -5.91 22.99 -12.73
C VAL A 237 -5.95 24.17 -11.76
N GLU A 238 -6.83 24.10 -10.75
CA GLU A 238 -6.88 25.13 -9.70
C GLU A 238 -5.58 25.18 -8.88
N ASN A 239 -5.05 24.03 -8.47
CA ASN A 239 -3.79 23.98 -7.72
C ASN A 239 -2.60 24.48 -8.53
N CYS A 240 -2.58 24.16 -9.82
CA CYS A 240 -1.57 24.70 -10.74
C CYS A 240 -1.66 26.24 -10.83
N ARG A 241 -2.87 26.78 -10.91
CA ARG A 241 -3.12 28.22 -10.91
C ARG A 241 -2.67 28.85 -9.59
N ALA A 242 -3.11 28.31 -8.45
CA ALA A 242 -2.74 28.78 -7.13
C ALA A 242 -1.22 28.87 -6.94
N TYR A 243 -0.49 27.83 -7.37
CA TYR A 243 0.96 27.82 -7.22
C TYR A 243 1.68 28.81 -8.14
N TYR A 244 1.36 28.83 -9.45
CA TYR A 244 2.13 29.62 -10.41
C TYR A 244 1.67 31.09 -10.52
N PHE A 245 0.40 31.36 -10.31
CA PHE A 245 -0.13 32.72 -10.52
C PHE A 245 -0.41 33.45 -9.21
N ASP A 246 -0.81 32.73 -8.15
CA ASP A 246 -1.16 33.30 -6.86
C ASP A 246 -0.05 33.14 -5.81
N ASP A 247 1.07 32.45 -6.17
CA ASP A 247 2.24 32.20 -5.33
C ASP A 247 1.94 31.35 -4.07
N ASP A 248 0.90 30.51 -4.15
CA ASP A 248 0.49 29.65 -3.04
C ASP A 248 1.24 28.31 -3.07
N ALA A 249 2.24 28.16 -2.21
CA ALA A 249 3.00 26.92 -2.05
C ALA A 249 2.28 25.87 -1.16
N SER A 250 1.16 26.21 -0.54
CA SER A 250 0.43 25.28 0.32
C SER A 250 -0.18 24.09 -0.43
N VAL A 251 -0.35 24.22 -1.76
CA VAL A 251 -0.87 23.18 -2.65
C VAL A 251 0.19 22.15 -3.10
N LEU A 252 1.45 22.33 -2.70
CA LEU A 252 2.53 21.43 -3.07
C LEU A 252 2.51 20.12 -2.26
N PRO A 253 2.91 18.99 -2.83
CA PRO A 253 2.93 17.70 -2.15
C PRO A 253 3.66 17.69 -0.81
N ARG A 254 4.84 18.31 -0.70
CA ARG A 254 5.59 18.39 0.57
C ARG A 254 4.95 19.34 1.60
N SER A 255 4.11 20.27 1.17
CA SER A 255 3.35 21.14 2.06
C SER A 255 2.11 20.43 2.63
N ILE A 256 1.58 19.44 1.90
CA ILE A 256 0.44 18.62 2.31
C ILE A 256 0.91 17.39 3.09
N ALA A 257 1.83 16.61 2.53
CA ALA A 257 2.37 15.40 3.13
C ALA A 257 3.43 15.70 4.19
N THR A 258 3.05 16.49 5.19
CA THR A 258 3.90 16.85 6.34
C THR A 258 4.09 15.64 7.27
N ARG A 259 5.01 15.74 8.23
CA ARG A 259 5.16 14.73 9.28
C ARG A 259 3.84 14.42 9.97
N GLN A 260 3.04 15.44 10.27
CA GLN A 260 1.76 15.25 10.95
C GLN A 260 0.75 14.52 10.06
N ALA A 261 0.72 14.81 8.76
CA ALA A 261 -0.10 14.07 7.78
C ALA A 261 0.33 12.60 7.67
N MET A 262 1.64 12.31 7.74
CA MET A 262 2.16 10.93 7.77
C MET A 262 1.73 10.19 9.05
N LEU A 263 1.77 10.86 10.21
CA LEU A 263 1.26 10.31 11.48
C LEU A 263 -0.24 10.06 11.42
N ASN A 264 -1.03 10.97 10.85
CA ASN A 264 -2.47 10.78 10.64
C ASN A 264 -2.75 9.55 9.75
N ALA A 265 -2.00 9.41 8.65
CA ALA A 265 -2.14 8.29 7.73
C ALA A 265 -1.80 6.95 8.40
N MET A 266 -0.71 6.89 9.17
CA MET A 266 -0.35 5.68 9.92
C MET A 266 -1.38 5.37 11.02
N THR A 267 -1.94 6.37 11.68
CA THR A 267 -3.02 6.20 12.65
C THR A 267 -4.25 5.58 12.00
N LEU A 268 -4.62 6.04 10.78
CA LEU A 268 -5.69 5.42 9.99
C LEU A 268 -5.38 3.97 9.67
N ASP A 269 -4.17 3.66 9.18
CA ASP A 269 -3.77 2.30 8.81
C ASP A 269 -3.90 1.33 9.98
N ILE A 270 -3.43 1.73 11.15
CA ILE A 270 -3.56 0.96 12.40
C ILE A 270 -5.03 0.77 12.76
N ALA A 271 -5.85 1.83 12.68
CA ALA A 271 -7.28 1.79 13.01
C ALA A 271 -8.10 0.91 12.05
N MET A 272 -7.63 0.73 10.80
CA MET A 272 -8.25 -0.12 9.79
C MET A 272 -7.69 -1.56 9.78
N GLY A 273 -6.66 -1.86 10.57
CA GLY A 273 -5.95 -3.13 10.47
C GLY A 273 -5.37 -3.34 9.07
N GLY A 274 -4.75 -2.31 8.52
CA GLY A 274 -4.20 -2.28 7.17
C GLY A 274 -3.03 -3.23 6.94
N SER A 275 -2.39 -3.11 5.79
CA SER A 275 -1.28 -3.99 5.40
C SER A 275 0.03 -3.58 6.10
N THR A 276 0.84 -4.55 6.52
CA THR A 276 2.21 -4.27 7.02
C THR A 276 3.11 -3.63 5.94
N ASN A 277 2.79 -3.81 4.65
CA ASN A 277 3.51 -3.17 3.55
C ASN A 277 3.39 -1.64 3.56
N THR A 278 2.32 -1.08 4.14
CA THR A 278 2.14 0.37 4.27
C THR A 278 3.25 1.00 5.12
N VAL A 279 3.73 0.29 6.14
CA VAL A 279 4.90 0.72 6.94
C VAL A 279 6.10 0.98 6.02
N LEU A 280 6.45 -0.02 5.19
CA LEU A 280 7.54 0.08 4.24
C LEU A 280 7.35 1.25 3.25
N HIS A 281 6.11 1.44 2.79
CA HIS A 281 5.80 2.47 1.79
C HIS A 281 5.76 3.87 2.37
N LEU A 282 5.19 4.07 3.56
CA LEU A 282 5.20 5.38 4.21
C LEU A 282 6.60 5.82 4.62
N LEU A 283 7.44 4.91 5.12
CA LEU A 283 8.87 5.19 5.38
C LEU A 283 9.57 5.64 4.09
N ALA A 284 9.31 4.97 2.95
CA ALA A 284 9.89 5.36 1.67
C ALA A 284 9.41 6.74 1.20
N VAL A 285 8.11 7.03 1.31
CA VAL A 285 7.55 8.34 0.94
C VAL A 285 8.08 9.44 1.85
N ALA A 286 8.20 9.19 3.16
CA ALA A 286 8.77 10.12 4.13
C ALA A 286 10.24 10.42 3.81
N ASN A 287 11.03 9.41 3.45
CA ASN A 287 12.41 9.59 3.00
C ASN A 287 12.51 10.53 1.79
N GLU A 288 11.70 10.34 0.76
CA GLU A 288 11.67 11.20 -0.42
C GLU A 288 11.16 12.64 -0.12
N ALA A 289 10.28 12.76 0.87
CA ALA A 289 9.79 14.06 1.33
C ALA A 289 10.79 14.82 2.22
N GLY A 290 11.82 14.14 2.73
CA GLY A 290 12.73 14.66 3.74
C GLY A 290 12.06 14.82 5.12
N VAL A 291 11.07 13.97 5.42
CA VAL A 291 10.31 13.96 6.66
C VAL A 291 10.89 12.92 7.61
N ASP A 292 11.18 13.35 8.84
CA ASP A 292 11.59 12.46 9.94
C ASP A 292 10.39 11.66 10.45
N PHE A 293 10.18 10.48 9.88
CA PHE A 293 9.15 9.52 10.24
C PHE A 293 9.79 8.13 10.35
N THR A 294 9.62 7.46 11.48
CA THR A 294 10.41 6.28 11.87
C THR A 294 9.55 5.13 12.40
N MET A 295 10.14 3.94 12.51
CA MET A 295 9.53 2.78 13.16
C MET A 295 9.09 3.09 14.61
N ASN A 296 9.80 3.97 15.32
CA ASN A 296 9.42 4.38 16.68
C ASN A 296 8.11 5.17 16.69
N ASP A 297 7.88 6.03 15.69
CA ASP A 297 6.60 6.75 15.56
C ASP A 297 5.44 5.77 15.39
N ILE A 298 5.65 4.72 14.60
CA ILE A 298 4.66 3.67 14.34
C ILE A 298 4.34 2.89 15.62
N ASP A 299 5.35 2.52 16.41
CA ASP A 299 5.15 1.85 17.71
C ASP A 299 4.33 2.72 18.67
N VAL A 300 4.69 4.01 18.79
CA VAL A 300 3.97 4.97 19.64
C VAL A 300 2.50 5.09 19.22
N LEU A 301 2.22 5.18 17.92
CA LEU A 301 0.86 5.25 17.40
C LEU A 301 0.09 3.95 17.66
N SER A 302 0.73 2.80 17.45
CA SER A 302 0.07 1.50 17.59
C SER A 302 -0.40 1.21 19.02
N ARG A 303 0.31 1.73 20.03
CA ARG A 303 -0.04 1.53 21.44
C ARG A 303 -1.29 2.28 21.89
N LYS A 304 -1.74 3.29 21.17
CA LYS A 304 -2.87 4.15 21.54
C LYS A 304 -4.05 4.12 20.57
N THR A 305 -3.85 3.53 19.38
CA THR A 305 -4.86 3.52 18.33
C THR A 305 -5.60 2.19 18.29
N PRO A 306 -6.91 2.15 18.59
CA PRO A 306 -7.69 0.92 18.53
C PRO A 306 -8.03 0.54 17.08
N VAL A 307 -8.40 -0.72 16.85
CA VAL A 307 -8.96 -1.18 15.56
C VAL A 307 -10.44 -0.81 15.51
N LEU A 308 -10.77 0.20 14.70
CA LEU A 308 -12.12 0.73 14.52
C LEU A 308 -12.85 0.15 13.31
N CYS A 309 -12.09 -0.32 12.32
CA CYS A 309 -12.63 -0.91 11.10
C CYS A 309 -11.92 -2.23 10.83
N LYS A 310 -12.69 -3.28 10.49
CA LYS A 310 -12.13 -4.61 10.24
C LYS A 310 -12.73 -5.15 8.95
N VAL A 311 -11.87 -5.42 7.97
CA VAL A 311 -12.23 -5.77 6.59
C VAL A 311 -11.55 -7.09 6.22
N ALA A 312 -12.04 -7.78 5.20
CA ALA A 312 -11.41 -8.98 4.66
C ALA A 312 -9.89 -8.77 4.45
N PRO A 313 -9.04 -9.75 4.80
CA PRO A 313 -9.33 -11.13 5.16
C PRO A 313 -9.66 -11.36 6.66
N ASN A 314 -9.70 -10.31 7.49
CA ASN A 314 -9.86 -10.41 8.94
C ASN A 314 -11.32 -10.27 9.40
N SER A 315 -12.25 -10.11 8.47
CA SER A 315 -13.68 -9.93 8.69
C SER A 315 -14.46 -10.29 7.43
N LYS A 316 -15.79 -10.37 7.56
CA LYS A 316 -16.73 -10.58 6.44
C LYS A 316 -16.99 -9.31 5.61
N TYR A 317 -16.58 -8.15 6.10
CA TYR A 317 -16.77 -6.88 5.41
C TYR A 317 -15.73 -6.69 4.31
N HIS A 318 -16.11 -5.99 3.23
CA HIS A 318 -15.25 -5.61 2.13
C HIS A 318 -15.13 -4.08 2.03
N ILE A 319 -14.36 -3.58 1.11
CA ILE A 319 -14.11 -2.14 0.99
C ILE A 319 -15.39 -1.36 0.64
N GLU A 320 -16.33 -1.98 -0.05
CA GLU A 320 -17.66 -1.43 -0.34
C GLU A 320 -18.50 -1.19 0.92
N ASP A 321 -18.33 -1.99 1.98
CA ASP A 321 -18.95 -1.78 3.27
C ASP A 321 -18.34 -0.58 4.01
N VAL A 322 -17.03 -0.38 3.88
CA VAL A 322 -16.34 0.83 4.40
C VAL A 322 -16.91 2.07 3.73
N ASN A 323 -17.11 2.03 2.40
CA ASN A 323 -17.76 3.13 1.67
C ASN A 323 -19.17 3.41 2.21
N ARG A 324 -20.00 2.38 2.36
CA ARG A 324 -21.35 2.50 2.89
C ARG A 324 -21.39 3.05 4.32
N ALA A 325 -20.35 2.78 5.12
CA ALA A 325 -20.20 3.27 6.48
C ALA A 325 -19.64 4.70 6.58
N GLY A 326 -19.47 5.40 5.43
CA GLY A 326 -19.03 6.80 5.36
C GLY A 326 -17.57 6.99 5.03
N GLY A 327 -16.90 5.94 4.53
CA GLY A 327 -15.54 5.99 4.01
C GLY A 327 -14.49 6.44 5.03
N ILE A 328 -13.37 6.86 4.51
CA ILE A 328 -12.21 7.30 5.30
C ILE A 328 -12.52 8.52 6.19
N PRO A 329 -13.29 9.53 5.74
CA PRO A 329 -13.64 10.66 6.60
C PRO A 329 -14.37 10.27 7.88
N SER A 330 -15.20 9.21 7.87
CA SER A 330 -15.89 8.74 9.09
C SER A 330 -14.93 8.08 10.09
N ILE A 331 -13.93 7.32 9.63
CA ILE A 331 -12.90 6.77 10.51
C ILE A 331 -12.05 7.90 11.09
N MET A 332 -11.61 8.84 10.25
CA MET A 332 -10.82 10.00 10.68
C MET A 332 -11.59 10.89 11.67
N GLY A 333 -12.91 11.02 11.51
CA GLY A 333 -13.78 11.72 12.46
C GLY A 333 -13.77 11.08 13.84
N ILE A 334 -13.92 9.76 13.92
CA ILE A 334 -13.85 9.02 15.20
C ILE A 334 -12.47 9.17 15.84
N LEU A 335 -11.40 9.11 15.06
CA LEU A 335 -10.03 9.32 15.54
C LEU A 335 -9.82 10.75 16.03
N ALA A 336 -10.37 11.75 15.32
CA ALA A 336 -10.30 13.17 15.71
C ALA A 336 -11.05 13.45 17.01
N ASP A 337 -12.26 12.90 17.19
CA ASP A 337 -13.04 13.03 18.42
C ASP A 337 -12.32 12.47 19.65
N ASN A 338 -11.37 11.57 19.44
CA ASN A 338 -10.54 10.96 20.49
C ASN A 338 -9.10 11.55 20.55
N GLY A 339 -8.82 12.64 19.82
CA GLY A 339 -7.54 13.34 19.87
C GLY A 339 -6.35 12.56 19.28
N LEU A 340 -6.61 11.60 18.38
CA LEU A 340 -5.59 10.72 17.81
C LEU A 340 -5.01 11.24 16.49
N VAL A 341 -5.65 12.22 15.85
CA VAL A 341 -5.21 12.83 14.59
C VAL A 341 -5.24 14.34 14.67
N ASP A 342 -4.35 14.99 13.91
CA ASP A 342 -4.31 16.45 13.78
C ASP A 342 -5.22 16.89 12.64
N THR A 343 -6.30 17.56 12.99
CA THR A 343 -7.32 18.05 12.07
C THR A 343 -6.91 19.30 11.30
N SER A 344 -5.79 19.94 11.65
CA SER A 344 -5.28 21.15 10.98
C SER A 344 -4.52 20.84 9.68
N CYS A 345 -4.18 19.58 9.42
CA CYS A 345 -3.46 19.17 8.21
C CYS A 345 -4.19 19.60 6.95
N ARG A 346 -3.47 20.25 6.03
CA ARG A 346 -4.01 20.72 4.76
C ARG A 346 -4.16 19.58 3.76
N ARG A 347 -5.07 19.78 2.82
CA ARG A 347 -5.42 18.81 1.79
C ARG A 347 -5.33 19.44 0.40
N VAL A 348 -5.31 18.57 -0.59
CA VAL A 348 -5.17 18.94 -2.02
C VAL A 348 -6.32 19.78 -2.55
N ASP A 349 -7.50 19.71 -1.94
CA ASP A 349 -8.70 20.48 -2.27
C ASP A 349 -8.79 21.83 -1.50
N GLY A 350 -7.73 22.21 -0.80
CA GLY A 350 -7.65 23.44 -0.04
C GLY A 350 -8.31 23.38 1.34
N LEU A 351 -9.02 22.32 1.68
CA LEU A 351 -9.60 22.10 3.00
C LEU A 351 -8.52 21.68 4.01
N THR A 352 -8.82 21.82 5.28
CA THR A 352 -8.16 21.07 6.34
C THR A 352 -8.83 19.71 6.54
N LEU A 353 -8.15 18.77 7.20
CA LEU A 353 -8.74 17.48 7.57
C LEU A 353 -10.02 17.66 8.40
N GLY A 354 -10.03 18.65 9.33
CA GLY A 354 -11.22 18.96 10.12
C GLY A 354 -12.41 19.40 9.27
N GLU A 355 -12.19 20.28 8.31
CA GLU A 355 -13.24 20.75 7.38
C GLU A 355 -13.75 19.60 6.49
N GLU A 356 -12.86 18.68 6.07
CA GLU A 356 -13.27 17.48 5.33
C GLU A 356 -14.13 16.56 6.19
N ILE A 357 -13.73 16.30 7.44
CA ILE A 357 -14.51 15.49 8.39
C ILE A 357 -15.91 16.08 8.58
N GLU A 358 -16.02 17.39 8.82
CA GLU A 358 -17.30 18.07 8.99
C GLU A 358 -18.22 17.93 7.75
N LYS A 359 -17.64 17.90 6.54
CA LYS A 359 -18.37 17.86 5.28
C LYS A 359 -18.72 16.44 4.83
N TYR A 360 -17.85 15.45 5.07
CA TYR A 360 -17.95 14.13 4.48
C TYR A 360 -18.15 12.99 5.48
N ALA A 361 -17.76 13.12 6.75
CA ALA A 361 -18.08 12.10 7.76
C ALA A 361 -19.61 12.05 8.03
N ILE A 362 -20.15 10.85 8.28
CA ILE A 362 -21.59 10.70 8.59
C ILE A 362 -21.98 11.49 9.86
N SER A 363 -21.06 11.64 10.81
CA SER A 363 -21.25 12.43 12.04
C SER A 363 -20.98 13.94 11.86
N GLY A 364 -20.47 14.36 10.68
CA GLY A 364 -20.07 15.73 10.44
C GLY A 364 -21.26 16.70 10.40
N LYS A 365 -21.08 17.91 10.96
CA LYS A 365 -22.17 18.92 11.06
C LYS A 365 -22.60 19.46 9.69
N ALA A 366 -21.73 19.43 8.70
CA ALA A 366 -22.00 19.84 7.32
C ALA A 366 -22.28 18.67 6.37
N PHE A 367 -22.51 17.46 6.91
CA PHE A 367 -22.80 16.27 6.11
C PHE A 367 -24.09 16.46 5.31
N GLY A 368 -23.95 16.59 3.99
CA GLY A 368 -25.06 16.93 3.08
C GLY A 368 -25.39 15.81 2.08
N ALA A 369 -26.31 16.16 1.16
CA ALA A 369 -26.83 15.23 0.15
C ALA A 369 -25.71 14.68 -0.76
N ASP A 370 -24.73 15.51 -1.14
CA ASP A 370 -23.63 15.12 -2.04
C ASP A 370 -22.72 14.08 -1.37
N ALA A 371 -22.31 14.29 -0.11
CA ALA A 371 -21.55 13.30 0.65
C ALA A 371 -22.32 12.00 0.84
N LYS A 372 -23.62 12.11 1.17
CA LYS A 372 -24.51 10.95 1.30
C LYS A 372 -24.62 10.14 0.00
N ALA A 373 -24.63 10.80 -1.15
CA ALA A 373 -24.67 10.13 -2.46
C ALA A 373 -23.38 9.35 -2.74
N LEU A 374 -22.21 9.87 -2.33
CA LEU A 374 -20.93 9.15 -2.45
C LEU A 374 -20.95 7.85 -1.65
N TRP A 375 -21.40 7.90 -0.38
CA TRP A 375 -21.39 6.75 0.52
C TRP A 375 -22.52 5.74 0.26
N LYS A 376 -23.46 6.06 -0.61
CA LYS A 376 -24.49 5.12 -1.06
C LYS A 376 -24.10 4.33 -2.31
N SER A 377 -22.90 4.49 -2.86
CA SER A 377 -22.42 3.70 -3.99
C SER A 377 -22.40 2.22 -3.63
N ALA A 378 -23.17 1.41 -4.35
CA ALA A 378 -23.34 -0.01 -4.09
C ALA A 378 -22.76 -0.86 -5.22
N PRO A 379 -22.35 -2.12 -4.96
CA PRO A 379 -22.03 -3.08 -6.01
C PRO A 379 -23.28 -3.42 -6.83
N CYS A 380 -23.11 -3.82 -8.09
CA CYS A 380 -24.19 -4.31 -8.93
C CYS A 380 -24.21 -5.84 -9.09
N GLY A 381 -23.16 -6.53 -8.66
CA GLY A 381 -23.02 -7.98 -8.75
C GLY A 381 -22.89 -8.50 -10.20
N LYS A 382 -22.51 -7.64 -11.14
CA LYS A 382 -22.32 -8.00 -12.55
C LYS A 382 -20.85 -7.99 -12.93
N ARG A 383 -20.40 -9.05 -13.57
CA ARG A 383 -19.02 -9.11 -14.09
C ARG A 383 -18.80 -8.02 -15.15
N THR A 384 -17.85 -7.14 -14.93
CA THR A 384 -17.49 -6.07 -15.85
C THR A 384 -16.07 -5.57 -15.64
N THR A 385 -15.41 -5.16 -16.71
CA THR A 385 -14.09 -4.52 -16.68
C THR A 385 -14.16 -3.02 -17.02
N VAL A 386 -15.38 -2.47 -17.09
CA VAL A 386 -15.60 -1.07 -17.52
C VAL A 386 -15.80 -0.17 -16.32
N LEU A 387 -14.93 0.83 -16.19
CA LEU A 387 -15.03 1.85 -15.16
C LEU A 387 -16.33 2.65 -15.28
N GLY A 388 -17.00 2.88 -14.14
CA GLY A 388 -18.19 3.71 -14.09
C GLY A 388 -19.40 3.16 -14.87
N SER A 389 -19.46 1.83 -15.07
CA SER A 389 -20.48 1.17 -15.89
C SER A 389 -21.80 0.95 -15.19
N GLN A 390 -21.90 1.24 -13.88
CA GLN A 390 -23.12 1.03 -13.09
C GLN A 390 -23.35 2.18 -12.10
N SER A 391 -24.60 2.31 -11.62
CA SER A 391 -25.05 3.37 -10.70
C SER A 391 -25.93 2.83 -9.55
N SER A 392 -25.68 1.60 -9.13
CA SER A 392 -26.43 0.95 -8.03
C SER A 392 -26.24 1.72 -6.73
N THR A 393 -27.29 1.79 -5.90
CA THR A 393 -27.22 2.52 -4.63
C THR A 393 -27.80 1.71 -3.48
N TYR A 394 -27.17 1.78 -2.31
CA TYR A 394 -27.72 1.27 -1.07
C TYR A 394 -28.98 2.06 -0.65
N SER A 395 -29.96 1.38 -0.08
CA SER A 395 -31.15 2.01 0.49
C SER A 395 -30.83 2.92 1.70
N SER A 396 -29.86 2.49 2.53
CA SER A 396 -29.40 3.21 3.72
C SER A 396 -27.88 3.16 3.85
N LEU A 397 -27.30 4.11 4.58
CA LEU A 397 -25.92 4.04 5.06
C LEU A 397 -25.81 2.98 6.18
N ASP A 398 -24.57 2.57 6.48
CA ASP A 398 -24.23 1.84 7.70
C ASP A 398 -23.72 2.85 8.74
N ASP A 399 -24.61 3.28 9.62
CA ASP A 399 -24.32 4.20 10.74
C ASP A 399 -24.29 3.50 12.10
N ASP A 400 -24.36 2.16 12.14
CA ASP A 400 -24.24 1.37 13.38
C ASP A 400 -22.78 1.34 13.85
N ARG A 401 -22.44 2.27 14.75
CA ARG A 401 -21.10 2.38 15.32
C ARG A 401 -20.80 1.35 16.42
N ALA A 402 -21.77 0.56 16.84
CA ALA A 402 -21.56 -0.52 17.81
C ALA A 402 -21.25 -1.86 17.12
N ASN A 403 -21.97 -2.21 16.03
CA ASN A 403 -21.89 -3.54 15.41
C ASN A 403 -21.58 -3.51 13.91
N GLY A 404 -21.58 -2.33 13.30
CA GLY A 404 -21.31 -2.14 11.86
C GLY A 404 -19.85 -2.35 11.45
N CYS A 405 -19.56 -2.01 10.18
CA CYS A 405 -18.23 -2.12 9.61
C CYS A 405 -17.23 -1.16 10.30
N ILE A 406 -17.63 0.11 10.46
CA ILE A 406 -16.85 1.13 11.19
C ILE A 406 -17.48 1.30 12.58
N ARG A 407 -16.68 1.04 13.62
CA ARG A 407 -17.12 1.12 15.02
C ARG A 407 -16.58 2.36 15.71
N ASP A 408 -17.28 2.82 16.74
CA ASP A 408 -16.77 3.87 17.60
C ASP A 408 -15.69 3.36 18.57
N PHE A 409 -15.10 4.27 19.33
CA PHE A 409 -13.99 3.98 20.25
C PHE A 409 -14.41 3.01 21.38
N ALA A 410 -15.65 3.08 21.85
CA ALA A 410 -16.15 2.21 22.91
C ALA A 410 -16.36 0.76 22.45
N HIS A 411 -16.70 0.59 21.17
CA HIS A 411 -17.01 -0.70 20.56
C HIS A 411 -15.90 -1.21 19.61
N ALA A 412 -14.70 -0.66 19.71
CA ALA A 412 -13.56 -1.05 18.89
C ALA A 412 -13.38 -2.57 18.85
N TYR A 413 -13.00 -3.10 17.68
CA TYR A 413 -12.74 -4.54 17.50
C TYR A 413 -11.58 -5.04 18.38
N VAL A 414 -10.55 -4.21 18.55
CA VAL A 414 -9.39 -4.45 19.40
C VAL A 414 -8.98 -3.10 20.00
N LYS A 415 -8.66 -3.09 21.29
CA LYS A 415 -8.28 -1.85 21.99
C LYS A 415 -6.81 -1.45 21.78
N ASP A 416 -5.94 -2.42 21.57
CA ASP A 416 -4.52 -2.23 21.22
C ASP A 416 -4.37 -2.43 19.71
N GLY A 417 -3.55 -1.61 19.06
CA GLY A 417 -3.53 -1.40 17.61
C GLY A 417 -3.55 -2.65 16.73
N GLY A 418 -4.01 -2.48 15.50
CA GLY A 418 -4.05 -3.55 14.48
C GLY A 418 -2.69 -3.94 13.91
N LEU A 419 -1.63 -3.23 14.30
CA LEU A 419 -0.26 -3.39 13.84
C LEU A 419 0.70 -3.11 14.99
N ALA A 420 1.80 -3.83 15.12
CA ALA A 420 2.79 -3.62 16.16
C ALA A 420 4.23 -3.72 15.64
N VAL A 421 5.11 -2.90 16.22
CA VAL A 421 6.56 -2.99 16.02
C VAL A 421 7.16 -3.74 17.21
N LEU A 422 7.97 -4.77 16.94
CA LEU A 422 8.72 -5.48 17.98
C LEU A 422 10.21 -5.24 17.76
N THR A 423 10.97 -5.27 18.86
CA THR A 423 12.43 -5.15 18.87
C THR A 423 13.06 -6.25 19.73
N GLY A 424 14.30 -6.56 19.51
CA GLY A 424 15.04 -7.56 20.29
C GLY A 424 16.35 -7.95 19.65
N ASN A 425 16.99 -8.99 20.18
CA ASN A 425 18.30 -9.39 19.68
C ASN A 425 18.29 -9.99 18.26
N ILE A 426 17.11 -10.40 17.75
CA ILE A 426 16.94 -10.82 16.33
C ILE A 426 16.61 -9.63 15.44
N ALA A 427 15.97 -8.61 15.97
CA ALA A 427 15.43 -7.46 15.26
C ALA A 427 15.82 -6.17 15.99
N SER A 428 17.11 -5.81 15.97
CA SER A 428 17.61 -4.61 16.68
C SER A 428 17.03 -3.32 16.13
N ASP A 429 16.74 -3.26 14.81
CA ASP A 429 16.20 -2.09 14.13
C ASP A 429 14.67 -2.20 13.95
N GLY A 430 14.07 -3.29 14.47
CA GLY A 430 12.65 -3.54 14.50
C GLY A 430 12.15 -4.57 13.48
N CYS A 431 10.91 -4.98 13.70
CA CYS A 431 10.12 -5.81 12.79
C CYS A 431 8.64 -5.50 13.00
N VAL A 432 7.78 -6.01 12.13
CA VAL A 432 6.36 -5.65 12.08
C VAL A 432 5.48 -6.89 12.16
N VAL A 433 4.40 -6.81 12.94
CA VAL A 433 3.35 -7.83 13.02
C VAL A 433 1.96 -7.20 12.87
N LYS A 434 1.08 -7.84 12.09
CA LYS A 434 -0.33 -7.47 11.97
C LYS A 434 -1.12 -8.12 13.11
N THR A 435 -1.24 -7.43 14.23
CA THR A 435 -1.89 -7.93 15.45
C THR A 435 -3.39 -8.16 15.29
N ALA A 436 -4.05 -7.41 14.39
CA ALA A 436 -5.47 -7.59 14.06
C ALA A 436 -5.81 -9.00 13.54
N GLY A 437 -4.83 -9.74 13.03
CA GLY A 437 -4.97 -11.10 12.50
C GLY A 437 -4.44 -12.20 13.43
N VAL A 438 -3.94 -11.85 14.62
CA VAL A 438 -3.36 -12.80 15.60
C VAL A 438 -4.37 -13.12 16.69
N ASP A 439 -4.49 -14.39 17.06
CA ASP A 439 -5.28 -14.82 18.22
C ASP A 439 -4.57 -14.41 19.51
N GLU A 440 -5.30 -13.83 20.47
CA GLU A 440 -4.72 -13.32 21.71
C GLU A 440 -4.03 -14.41 22.53
N SER A 441 -4.44 -15.68 22.40
CA SER A 441 -3.84 -16.82 23.09
C SER A 441 -2.36 -17.06 22.75
N ILE A 442 -1.91 -16.51 21.59
CA ILE A 442 -0.51 -16.62 21.11
C ILE A 442 0.21 -15.27 21.06
N PHE A 443 -0.30 -14.24 21.74
CA PHE A 443 0.41 -12.96 21.88
C PHE A 443 1.73 -13.09 22.65
N HIS A 444 1.84 -14.10 23.49
CA HIS A 444 3.09 -14.56 24.07
C HIS A 444 3.37 -15.97 23.53
N PHE A 445 4.43 -16.11 22.75
CA PHE A 445 4.79 -17.36 22.09
C PHE A 445 6.26 -17.70 22.33
N LYS A 446 6.52 -18.95 22.70
CA LYS A 446 7.86 -19.48 22.83
C LYS A 446 7.94 -20.81 22.10
N GLY A 447 8.85 -20.93 21.14
CA GLY A 447 8.97 -22.10 20.31
C GLY A 447 10.40 -22.39 19.87
N LYS A 448 10.57 -23.47 19.12
CA LYS A 448 11.84 -23.87 18.52
C LYS A 448 11.92 -23.40 17.08
N ALA A 449 13.05 -22.84 16.70
CA ALA A 449 13.30 -22.42 15.32
C ALA A 449 13.32 -23.63 14.37
N LYS A 450 12.61 -23.50 13.25
CA LYS A 450 12.71 -24.33 12.06
C LYS A 450 13.12 -23.41 10.91
N VAL A 451 14.38 -23.51 10.46
CA VAL A 451 15.02 -22.50 9.60
C VAL A 451 14.99 -22.92 8.14
N PHE A 452 14.52 -22.01 7.29
CA PHE A 452 14.49 -22.13 5.82
C PHE A 452 15.20 -20.92 5.18
N GLN A 453 15.89 -21.14 4.07
CA GLN A 453 16.65 -20.06 3.40
C GLN A 453 15.94 -19.48 2.17
N SER A 454 14.69 -19.86 1.97
CA SER A 454 13.80 -19.27 0.97
C SER A 454 12.33 -19.57 1.27
N GLN A 455 11.42 -18.82 0.62
CA GLN A 455 9.99 -19.10 0.65
C GLN A 455 9.69 -20.50 0.13
N GLU A 456 10.32 -20.89 -0.96
CA GLU A 456 10.09 -22.18 -1.64
C GLU A 456 10.47 -23.35 -0.71
N GLU A 457 11.64 -23.28 -0.07
CA GLU A 457 12.08 -24.28 0.91
C GLU A 457 11.09 -24.37 2.10
N ALA A 458 10.60 -23.22 2.58
CA ALA A 458 9.64 -23.17 3.68
C ALA A 458 8.28 -23.79 3.27
N VAL A 459 7.79 -23.49 2.09
CA VAL A 459 6.55 -24.08 1.54
C VAL A 459 6.66 -25.59 1.45
N ASP A 460 7.73 -26.08 0.85
CA ASP A 460 7.97 -27.52 0.71
C ASP A 460 8.05 -28.21 2.07
N GLY A 461 8.77 -27.63 3.02
CA GLY A 461 8.90 -28.17 4.38
C GLY A 461 7.58 -28.17 5.17
N ILE A 462 6.75 -27.13 5.03
CA ILE A 462 5.42 -27.07 5.67
C ILE A 462 4.52 -28.18 5.11
N LEU A 463 4.48 -28.33 3.78
CA LEU A 463 3.67 -29.36 3.11
C LEU A 463 4.17 -30.79 3.42
N ALA A 464 5.48 -30.99 3.51
CA ALA A 464 6.09 -32.28 3.87
C ALA A 464 5.82 -32.69 5.34
N GLY A 465 5.40 -31.74 6.19
CA GLY A 465 5.16 -31.98 7.61
C GLY A 465 6.40 -31.79 8.49
N ASP A 466 7.42 -31.10 8.01
CA ASP A 466 8.64 -30.77 8.77
C ASP A 466 8.39 -29.72 9.86
N VAL A 467 7.25 -29.04 9.80
CA VAL A 467 6.81 -28.03 10.78
C VAL A 467 5.72 -28.63 11.66
N ALA A 468 5.90 -28.54 12.98
CA ALA A 468 5.02 -29.08 14.01
C ALA A 468 4.51 -27.98 14.95
N ALA A 469 3.47 -28.31 15.73
CA ALA A 469 2.97 -27.42 16.77
C ALA A 469 4.10 -27.04 17.76
N GLY A 470 4.19 -25.75 18.08
CA GLY A 470 5.25 -25.19 18.93
C GLY A 470 6.49 -24.72 18.18
N ASP A 471 6.53 -24.83 16.85
CA ASP A 471 7.66 -24.33 16.07
C ASP A 471 7.54 -22.83 15.76
N VAL A 472 8.70 -22.18 15.64
CA VAL A 472 8.86 -20.87 15.01
C VAL A 472 9.50 -21.10 13.65
N VAL A 473 8.71 -20.97 12.59
CA VAL A 473 9.21 -21.02 11.20
C VAL A 473 10.02 -19.76 10.93
N VAL A 474 11.30 -19.92 10.58
CA VAL A 474 12.24 -18.83 10.32
C VAL A 474 12.62 -18.85 8.85
N ILE A 475 12.17 -17.85 8.09
CA ILE A 475 12.54 -17.71 6.67
C ILE A 475 13.55 -16.57 6.54
N THR A 476 14.76 -16.91 6.10
CA THR A 476 15.89 -15.99 5.99
C THR A 476 16.25 -15.69 4.55
N TYR A 477 16.97 -14.58 4.32
CA TYR A 477 17.44 -14.14 3.00
C TYR A 477 16.31 -13.81 2.02
N GLU A 478 15.16 -13.36 2.52
CA GLU A 478 14.05 -12.84 1.70
C GLU A 478 13.86 -11.32 1.87
N GLY A 479 14.80 -10.65 2.52
CA GLY A 479 14.82 -9.20 2.70
C GLY A 479 15.09 -8.41 1.42
N PRO A 480 15.12 -7.06 1.50
CA PRO A 480 15.34 -6.18 0.34
C PRO A 480 16.60 -6.54 -0.45
N LYS A 481 17.72 -6.79 0.23
CA LYS A 481 19.01 -7.13 -0.37
C LYS A 481 19.12 -8.63 -0.63
N GLY A 482 18.73 -9.45 0.34
CA GLY A 482 18.93 -10.90 0.33
C GLY A 482 18.02 -11.64 -0.62
N GLY A 483 16.80 -11.16 -0.84
CA GLY A 483 15.82 -11.74 -1.74
C GLY A 483 16.34 -11.95 -3.17
N PRO A 484 16.94 -10.97 -3.85
CA PRO A 484 16.69 -9.55 -3.66
C PRO A 484 15.29 -9.15 -4.13
N GLY A 485 14.81 -8.01 -3.64
CA GLY A 485 13.48 -7.50 -4.00
C GLY A 485 12.42 -7.78 -2.95
N MET A 486 12.77 -8.42 -1.82
CA MET A 486 11.90 -8.61 -0.67
C MET A 486 10.52 -9.13 -1.08
N GLN A 487 10.48 -10.33 -1.68
CA GLN A 487 9.23 -10.91 -2.19
C GLN A 487 8.13 -10.96 -1.11
N GLU A 488 6.91 -10.67 -1.53
CA GLU A 488 5.75 -10.74 -0.66
C GLU A 488 5.28 -12.18 -0.53
N MET A 489 5.21 -12.69 0.68
CA MET A 489 4.89 -14.08 0.94
C MET A 489 3.47 -14.22 1.48
N LEU A 490 2.70 -15.14 0.90
CA LEU A 490 1.38 -15.54 1.36
C LEU A 490 1.28 -17.05 1.56
N TYR A 491 1.88 -17.83 0.67
CA TYR A 491 1.77 -19.29 0.69
C TYR A 491 2.28 -19.94 2.00
N PRO A 492 3.42 -19.54 2.60
CA PRO A 492 3.85 -20.13 3.87
C PRO A 492 2.80 -19.96 4.98
N THR A 493 2.17 -18.78 5.06
CA THR A 493 1.14 -18.49 6.08
C THR A 493 -0.17 -19.22 5.79
N SER A 494 -0.56 -19.31 4.52
CA SER A 494 -1.76 -20.05 4.08
C SER A 494 -1.62 -21.54 4.36
N TYR A 495 -0.46 -22.13 4.07
CA TYR A 495 -0.23 -23.56 4.31
C TYR A 495 -0.08 -23.93 5.79
N ILE A 496 0.51 -23.07 6.62
CA ILE A 496 0.44 -23.23 8.08
C ILE A 496 -1.02 -23.29 8.54
N LYS A 497 -1.87 -22.42 7.98
CA LYS A 497 -3.31 -22.38 8.31
C LYS A 497 -4.05 -23.61 7.81
N SER A 498 -3.82 -24.03 6.55
CA SER A 498 -4.46 -25.23 5.97
C SER A 498 -4.06 -26.53 6.70
N ARG A 499 -2.86 -26.55 7.31
CA ARG A 499 -2.39 -27.63 8.18
C ARG A 499 -2.92 -27.53 9.63
N HIS A 500 -3.85 -26.60 9.91
CA HIS A 500 -4.40 -26.33 11.26
C HIS A 500 -3.38 -25.89 12.31
N LEU A 501 -2.21 -25.38 11.87
CA LEU A 501 -1.13 -24.92 12.75
C LEU A 501 -1.17 -23.39 13.02
N GLY A 502 -2.17 -22.68 12.51
CA GLY A 502 -2.23 -21.21 12.56
C GLY A 502 -2.30 -20.58 13.95
N LYS A 503 -2.66 -21.37 15.00
CA LYS A 503 -2.60 -20.96 16.41
C LYS A 503 -1.51 -21.69 17.20
N GLU A 504 -0.76 -22.57 16.55
CA GLU A 504 0.21 -23.46 17.18
C GLU A 504 1.65 -23.11 16.78
N CYS A 505 1.83 -22.29 15.74
CA CYS A 505 3.14 -21.90 15.22
C CYS A 505 3.25 -20.38 15.07
N ALA A 506 4.48 -19.88 15.16
CA ALA A 506 4.85 -18.54 14.69
C ALA A 506 5.64 -18.63 13.41
N LEU A 507 5.60 -17.56 12.58
CA LEU A 507 6.41 -17.42 11.38
C LEU A 507 7.13 -16.08 11.42
N ILE A 508 8.45 -16.07 11.24
CA ILE A 508 9.28 -14.86 11.25
C ILE A 508 10.18 -14.80 10.03
N THR A 509 10.43 -13.59 9.52
CA THR A 509 11.24 -13.40 8.30
C THR A 509 11.87 -12.01 8.21
N ASP A 510 13.00 -11.91 7.53
CA ASP A 510 13.55 -10.65 7.04
C ASP A 510 12.89 -10.16 5.73
N GLY A 511 12.05 -11.00 5.12
CA GLY A 511 11.16 -10.64 4.03
C GLY A 511 9.88 -9.95 4.51
N ARG A 512 8.81 -10.02 3.72
CA ARG A 512 7.51 -9.42 4.03
C ARG A 512 6.36 -10.37 3.73
N PHE A 513 5.23 -10.11 4.38
CA PHE A 513 4.01 -10.87 4.17
C PHE A 513 2.96 -10.06 3.43
N SER A 514 2.09 -10.75 2.70
CA SER A 514 0.91 -10.17 2.07
C SER A 514 -0.03 -9.56 3.12
N GLY A 515 -0.74 -8.51 2.74
CA GLY A 515 -1.84 -7.94 3.53
C GLY A 515 -2.95 -8.94 3.84
N GLY A 516 -3.04 -10.04 3.06
CA GLY A 516 -3.93 -11.17 3.27
C GLY A 516 -3.50 -12.17 4.36
N THR A 517 -2.32 -11.98 4.94
CA THR A 517 -1.78 -12.87 5.96
C THR A 517 -2.56 -12.80 7.28
N SER A 518 -2.75 -13.95 7.92
CA SER A 518 -3.29 -14.11 9.28
C SER A 518 -2.41 -15.05 10.09
N GLY A 519 -2.60 -15.06 11.43
CA GLY A 519 -1.76 -15.80 12.38
C GLY A 519 -0.54 -15.00 12.83
N LEU A 520 0.30 -15.58 13.70
CA LEU A 520 1.48 -14.92 14.26
C LEU A 520 2.61 -14.88 13.22
N SER A 521 2.53 -13.91 12.30
CA SER A 521 3.46 -13.73 11.21
C SER A 521 4.16 -12.38 11.35
N ILE A 522 5.49 -12.41 11.55
CA ILE A 522 6.34 -11.24 11.84
C ILE A 522 7.31 -11.06 10.68
N GLY A 523 7.20 -9.96 9.96
CA GLY A 523 8.06 -9.62 8.84
C GLY A 523 8.92 -8.39 9.08
N HIS A 524 9.68 -8.01 8.05
CA HIS A 524 10.56 -6.84 8.04
C HIS A 524 11.65 -6.88 9.12
N ILE A 525 12.08 -8.09 9.55
CA ILE A 525 13.13 -8.18 10.56
C ILE A 525 14.38 -7.46 10.05
N SER A 526 14.76 -6.44 10.81
CA SER A 526 15.90 -5.58 10.48
C SER A 526 16.90 -5.58 11.63
N PRO A 527 18.23 -5.68 11.31
CA PRO A 527 18.82 -5.88 9.99
C PRO A 527 18.50 -7.26 9.39
N GLU A 528 18.34 -7.33 8.05
CA GLU A 528 18.13 -8.60 7.34
C GLU A 528 19.34 -9.53 7.38
N ALA A 529 19.18 -10.82 7.16
CA ALA A 529 20.25 -11.80 7.14
C ALA A 529 21.39 -11.42 6.18
N ALA A 530 21.07 -10.99 4.96
CA ALA A 530 22.06 -10.60 3.95
C ALA A 530 22.83 -9.31 4.27
N ALA A 531 22.35 -8.52 5.25
CA ALA A 531 23.05 -7.36 5.79
C ALA A 531 23.78 -7.67 7.11
N GLY A 532 23.95 -8.94 7.46
CA GLY A 532 24.60 -9.37 8.69
C GLY A 532 23.69 -9.38 9.92
N GLY A 533 22.36 -9.34 9.73
CA GLY A 533 21.39 -9.40 10.82
C GLY A 533 21.45 -10.72 11.60
N ALA A 534 21.06 -10.65 12.88
CA ALA A 534 21.13 -11.81 13.77
C ALA A 534 20.14 -12.93 13.38
N ILE A 535 19.10 -12.62 12.60
CA ILE A 535 18.21 -13.65 12.04
C ILE A 535 18.97 -14.66 11.18
N GLY A 536 20.04 -14.25 10.47
CA GLY A 536 20.93 -15.13 9.70
C GLY A 536 21.82 -16.06 10.55
N LEU A 537 21.86 -15.84 11.87
CA LEU A 537 22.62 -16.66 12.81
C LEU A 537 21.77 -17.69 13.56
N VAL A 538 20.43 -17.64 13.36
CA VAL A 538 19.50 -18.60 13.97
C VAL A 538 19.67 -19.97 13.32
N ARG A 539 19.61 -21.03 14.13
CA ARG A 539 19.75 -22.42 13.68
C ARG A 539 18.56 -23.26 14.14
N ASP A 540 18.31 -24.36 13.45
CA ASP A 540 17.26 -25.31 13.82
C ASP A 540 17.38 -25.69 15.31
N GLY A 541 16.25 -25.66 16.01
CA GLY A 541 16.14 -26.01 17.43
C GLY A 541 16.45 -24.86 18.40
N ASP A 542 16.92 -23.69 17.94
CA ASP A 542 17.09 -22.53 18.82
C ASP A 542 15.74 -22.09 19.41
N ALA A 543 15.72 -21.76 20.69
CA ALA A 543 14.52 -21.24 21.31
C ALA A 543 14.32 -19.77 20.98
N ILE A 544 13.13 -19.42 20.49
CA ILE A 544 12.72 -18.05 20.19
C ILE A 544 11.52 -17.68 21.07
N GLU A 545 11.54 -16.49 21.63
CA GLU A 545 10.46 -15.91 22.42
C GLU A 545 9.96 -14.63 21.78
N ILE A 546 8.63 -14.57 21.61
CA ILE A 546 7.88 -13.46 21.05
C ILE A 546 6.88 -12.99 22.10
N ASP A 547 6.87 -11.69 22.42
CA ASP A 547 5.94 -11.08 23.35
C ASP A 547 5.36 -9.80 22.74
N ILE A 548 4.16 -9.89 22.14
CA ILE A 548 3.50 -8.77 21.50
C ILE A 548 3.17 -7.65 22.49
N PRO A 549 2.59 -7.92 23.68
CA PRO A 549 2.35 -6.88 24.69
C PRO A 549 3.60 -6.11 25.10
N ARG A 550 4.73 -6.81 25.27
CA ARG A 550 6.02 -6.19 25.62
C ARG A 550 6.78 -5.64 24.42
N ARG A 551 6.29 -5.90 23.20
CA ARG A 551 6.97 -5.48 21.95
C ARG A 551 8.37 -6.06 21.81
N THR A 552 8.55 -7.34 22.14
CA THR A 552 9.87 -7.99 22.08
C THR A 552 9.89 -9.27 21.26
N ILE A 553 11.03 -9.50 20.60
CA ILE A 553 11.35 -10.73 19.88
C ILE A 553 12.82 -11.09 20.07
N ASN A 554 13.09 -12.29 20.63
CA ASN A 554 14.44 -12.69 20.97
C ASN A 554 14.71 -14.16 20.65
N VAL A 555 15.91 -14.47 20.14
CA VAL A 555 16.47 -15.81 20.26
C VAL A 555 17.11 -15.94 21.64
N LEU A 556 16.83 -17.04 22.32
CA LEU A 556 17.30 -17.27 23.70
C LEU A 556 18.75 -17.81 23.71
N LEU A 557 19.63 -17.06 23.07
CA LEU A 557 21.08 -17.27 23.07
C LEU A 557 21.76 -16.15 23.84
N SER A 558 22.87 -16.46 24.50
CA SER A 558 23.70 -15.45 25.13
C SER A 558 24.42 -14.59 24.09
N ALA A 559 24.81 -13.39 24.48
CA ALA A 559 25.57 -12.49 23.59
C ALA A 559 26.90 -13.13 23.10
N SER A 560 27.53 -13.97 23.94
CA SER A 560 28.74 -14.71 23.58
C SER A 560 28.46 -15.77 22.50
N GLN A 561 27.35 -16.49 22.58
CA GLN A 561 26.97 -17.48 21.57
C GLN A 561 26.65 -16.83 20.23
N LEU A 562 25.93 -15.70 20.24
CA LEU A 562 25.68 -14.93 19.01
C LEU A 562 26.97 -14.38 18.40
N ALA A 563 27.88 -13.89 19.23
CA ALA A 563 29.19 -13.41 18.75
C ALA A 563 30.05 -14.52 18.16
N GLU A 564 30.02 -15.72 18.72
CA GLU A 564 30.71 -16.89 18.19
C GLU A 564 30.14 -17.30 16.84
N ARG A 565 28.83 -17.43 16.70
CA ARG A 565 28.15 -17.74 15.43
C ARG A 565 28.44 -16.67 14.35
N ARG A 566 28.52 -15.40 14.74
CA ARG A 566 28.88 -14.31 13.85
C ARG A 566 30.30 -14.49 13.31
N LYS A 567 31.26 -14.82 14.16
CA LYS A 567 32.64 -15.10 13.73
C LYS A 567 32.74 -16.31 12.79
N GLU A 568 31.96 -17.36 13.07
CA GLU A 568 31.86 -18.53 12.17
C GLU A 568 31.34 -18.11 10.80
N GLU A 569 30.26 -17.33 10.76
CA GLU A 569 29.67 -16.85 9.51
C GLU A 569 30.60 -15.91 8.76
N GLU A 570 31.24 -14.96 9.42
CA GLU A 570 32.22 -14.05 8.84
C GLU A 570 33.48 -14.77 8.30
N SER A 571 33.84 -15.92 8.88
CA SER A 571 34.96 -16.74 8.39
C SER A 571 34.74 -17.32 7.00
N ARG A 572 33.49 -17.36 6.50
CA ARG A 572 33.15 -17.73 5.12
C ARG A 572 33.59 -16.68 4.08
N GLY A 573 34.10 -15.53 4.54
CA GLY A 573 34.61 -14.45 3.68
C GLY A 573 33.53 -13.88 2.76
N LYS A 574 33.73 -13.89 1.44
CA LYS A 574 32.77 -13.36 0.48
C LYS A 574 31.43 -14.10 0.44
N ALA A 575 31.37 -15.31 0.96
CA ALA A 575 30.14 -16.09 1.08
C ALA A 575 29.42 -15.87 2.42
N ALA A 576 29.98 -15.04 3.30
CA ALA A 576 29.32 -14.71 4.57
C ALA A 576 27.96 -14.05 4.32
N PHE A 577 26.98 -14.42 5.13
CA PHE A 577 25.61 -13.93 5.06
C PHE A 577 24.96 -14.08 3.67
N THR A 578 25.29 -15.21 3.02
CA THR A 578 24.62 -15.64 1.78
C THR A 578 23.99 -17.04 1.98
N PRO A 579 22.84 -17.31 1.34
CA PRO A 579 22.20 -18.61 1.48
C PRO A 579 23.10 -19.74 0.95
N THR A 580 23.07 -20.89 1.61
CA THR A 580 23.89 -22.06 1.25
C THR A 580 23.10 -23.14 0.49
N LYS A 581 21.78 -23.14 0.63
CA LYS A 581 20.89 -24.15 0.03
C LYS A 581 20.04 -23.62 -1.12
N ARG A 582 19.85 -22.28 -1.19
CA ARG A 582 18.98 -21.68 -2.20
C ARG A 582 19.71 -21.50 -3.54
N HIS A 583 19.09 -22.02 -4.61
CA HIS A 583 19.51 -21.77 -5.98
C HIS A 583 18.51 -20.81 -6.64
N ARG A 584 18.91 -19.55 -6.82
CA ARG A 584 18.07 -18.50 -7.43
C ARG A 584 18.89 -17.73 -8.47
N GLU A 585 18.38 -17.67 -9.71
CA GLU A 585 18.94 -16.77 -10.71
C GLU A 585 18.53 -15.34 -10.43
N VAL A 586 19.51 -14.47 -10.22
CA VAL A 586 19.27 -13.05 -9.95
C VAL A 586 19.58 -12.25 -11.22
N SER A 587 18.55 -11.63 -11.80
CA SER A 587 18.66 -10.81 -13.00
C SER A 587 19.53 -9.56 -12.78
N LYS A 588 19.94 -8.90 -13.88
CA LYS A 588 20.70 -7.64 -13.80
C LYS A 588 19.92 -6.55 -13.05
N ALA A 589 18.62 -6.45 -13.26
CA ALA A 589 17.77 -5.46 -12.61
C ALA A 589 17.73 -5.68 -11.08
N LEU A 590 17.52 -6.92 -10.64
CA LEU A 590 17.51 -7.26 -9.22
C LEU A 590 18.86 -7.11 -8.55
N ARG A 591 19.96 -7.40 -9.26
CA ARG A 591 21.32 -7.14 -8.74
C ARG A 591 21.60 -5.65 -8.56
N ALA A 592 21.15 -4.81 -9.49
CA ALA A 592 21.26 -3.35 -9.37
C ALA A 592 20.47 -2.83 -8.16
N TYR A 593 19.24 -3.33 -7.96
CA TYR A 593 18.45 -3.00 -6.79
C TYR A 593 19.13 -3.42 -5.48
N ALA A 594 19.56 -4.67 -5.37
CA ALA A 594 20.24 -5.20 -4.17
C ALA A 594 21.50 -4.44 -3.78
N ALA A 595 22.22 -3.90 -4.78
CA ALA A 595 23.46 -3.13 -4.55
C ALA A 595 23.21 -1.76 -3.89
N MET A 596 22.01 -1.21 -4.03
CA MET A 596 21.68 0.16 -3.59
C MET A 596 20.62 0.21 -2.50
N VAL A 597 19.91 -0.88 -2.24
CA VAL A 597 18.73 -0.85 -1.36
C VAL A 597 19.12 -0.75 0.12
N SER A 598 18.35 0.07 0.87
CA SER A 598 18.38 0.14 2.33
C SER A 598 17.61 -1.01 2.97
N SER A 599 17.72 -1.14 4.29
CA SER A 599 16.94 -2.09 5.07
C SER A 599 15.45 -1.73 5.14
N ALA A 600 14.62 -2.69 5.57
CA ALA A 600 13.16 -2.53 5.62
C ALA A 600 12.71 -1.47 6.64
N ASP A 601 13.39 -1.32 7.77
CA ASP A 601 13.13 -0.27 8.78
C ASP A 601 13.31 1.17 8.23
N LYS A 602 13.96 1.30 7.08
CA LYS A 602 14.14 2.56 6.32
C LYS A 602 13.31 2.64 5.05
N GLY A 603 12.36 1.72 4.89
CA GLY A 603 11.45 1.68 3.74
C GLY A 603 11.97 0.91 2.52
N GLY A 604 13.12 0.25 2.59
CA GLY A 604 13.69 -0.49 1.45
C GLY A 604 13.86 0.40 0.22
N VAL A 605 14.38 1.61 0.37
CA VAL A 605 14.62 2.59 -0.68
C VAL A 605 16.04 2.48 -1.22
N ARG A 606 16.28 2.96 -2.44
CA ARG A 606 17.66 3.07 -2.95
C ARG A 606 18.39 4.20 -2.24
N ILE A 607 19.58 3.89 -1.75
CA ILE A 607 20.53 4.87 -1.21
C ILE A 607 21.41 5.31 -2.38
N ILE A 608 21.40 6.61 -2.66
CA ILE A 608 22.25 7.27 -3.66
C ILE A 608 22.99 8.37 -2.90
N ASP A 609 24.28 8.19 -2.70
CA ASP A 609 25.18 9.17 -2.06
C ASP A 609 25.57 10.29 -3.03
#